data_d0348e4b06cbc82458775962f4ea7794
#
_entry.id   d0348e4b06cbc82458775962f4ea7794
#
_cell.length_a   1.000
_cell.length_b   1.000
_cell.length_c   1.000
_cell.angle_alpha   90.00
_cell.angle_beta   90.00
_cell.angle_gamma   90.00
#
_symmetry.space_group_name_H-M   'P 1'
#
loop_
_entity.id
_entity.type
_entity.pdbx_description
1 polymer ?
#
loop_
_entity_poly.entity_id
_entity_poly.type
_entity_poly.pdbx_seq_one_letter_code
_entity_poly.pdbx_strand_id
1 'polypeptide(L)'
;AKIALSGVTGKSQSLQAGKLTLELDARQGETTVKGNLASPLAANLEKQTVELPSFSGELNVANPQMPMKSVKLPLTGGLRADIDGQTAALHANTQFDESRIAAKVNVSRFAPLALVFDLDIDKLNVDKYLPPKPAAAEGKEAGKPAPAEKPLDFSPIKGLNASGTVKIGQLQVSNVKASNVRLEVKAAGGKLDVAPLSANLYDGS
;
A
#
# COMPACT_ATOMS: atom_id res chain seq x y z
N ALA A 1 0.97 -14.78 13.58
CA ALA A 1 -0.40 -14.53 13.12
C ALA A 1 -1.35 -15.53 13.77
N LYS A 2 -2.57 -15.08 14.07
CA LYS A 2 -3.68 -15.94 14.55
C LYS A 2 -4.86 -15.76 13.60
N ILE A 3 -5.56 -16.87 13.32
CA ILE A 3 -6.75 -16.89 12.47
C ILE A 3 -7.85 -17.57 13.27
N ALA A 4 -9.04 -16.97 13.31
CA ALA A 4 -10.22 -17.55 13.93
C ALA A 4 -11.42 -17.40 13.00
N LEU A 5 -12.27 -18.44 12.98
CA LEU A 5 -13.53 -18.47 12.24
C LEU A 5 -14.67 -18.69 13.24
N SER A 6 -15.75 -17.97 13.08
CA SER A 6 -16.98 -18.19 13.85
C SER A 6 -18.22 -18.11 12.96
N GLY A 7 -19.31 -18.75 13.40
CA GLY A 7 -20.53 -18.84 12.62
C GLY A 7 -20.32 -19.61 11.31
N VAL A 8 -19.57 -20.70 11.37
CA VAL A 8 -19.25 -21.53 10.19
C VAL A 8 -20.47 -22.36 9.81
N THR A 9 -20.89 -22.20 8.55
CA THR A 9 -21.98 -22.97 7.94
C THR A 9 -21.53 -23.42 6.55
N GLY A 10 -22.10 -24.47 6.02
CA GLY A 10 -21.75 -24.91 4.68
C GLY A 10 -22.33 -26.25 4.32
N LYS A 11 -22.16 -26.61 3.05
CA LYS A 11 -22.36 -27.94 2.47
C LYS A 11 -21.00 -28.38 1.91
N SER A 12 -20.91 -29.63 1.43
CA SER A 12 -19.66 -30.24 0.98
C SER A 12 -18.82 -29.42 -0.03
N GLN A 13 -19.43 -28.47 -0.73
CA GLN A 13 -18.77 -27.68 -1.78
C GLN A 13 -18.67 -26.19 -1.47
N SER A 14 -19.35 -25.71 -0.43
CA SER A 14 -19.36 -24.29 -0.08
C SER A 14 -19.29 -24.09 1.42
N LEU A 15 -18.38 -23.22 1.83
CA LEU A 15 -18.17 -22.83 3.22
C LEU A 15 -18.50 -21.35 3.37
N GLN A 16 -19.22 -21.00 4.42
CA GLN A 16 -19.43 -19.61 4.81
C GLN A 16 -19.07 -19.48 6.29
N ALA A 17 -18.44 -18.39 6.64
CA ALA A 17 -18.26 -17.99 8.04
C ALA A 17 -18.80 -16.59 8.25
N GLY A 18 -19.62 -16.42 9.26
CA GLY A 18 -20.17 -15.12 9.61
C GLY A 18 -19.06 -14.13 9.97
N LYS A 19 -17.96 -14.64 10.55
CA LYS A 19 -16.80 -13.83 10.89
C LYS A 19 -15.50 -14.62 10.79
N LEU A 20 -14.60 -14.16 9.93
CA LEU A 20 -13.18 -14.44 9.96
C LEU A 20 -12.50 -13.34 10.77
N THR A 21 -11.60 -13.68 11.66
CA THR A 21 -10.73 -12.73 12.36
C THR A 21 -9.28 -13.11 12.10
N LEU A 22 -8.47 -12.16 11.68
CA LEU A 22 -7.04 -12.30 11.50
C LEU A 22 -6.33 -11.33 12.44
N GLU A 23 -5.42 -11.83 13.26
CA GLU A 23 -4.52 -11.02 14.08
C GLU A 23 -3.09 -11.22 13.58
N LEU A 24 -2.40 -10.14 13.34
CA LEU A 24 -1.00 -10.09 12.93
C LEU A 24 -0.17 -9.45 14.04
N ASP A 25 0.91 -10.11 14.42
CA ASP A 25 1.97 -9.54 15.24
C ASP A 25 3.30 -10.00 14.65
N ALA A 26 4.03 -9.09 14.04
CA ALA A 26 5.29 -9.35 13.38
C ALA A 26 6.32 -8.31 13.80
N ARG A 27 7.57 -8.74 13.94
CA ARG A 27 8.70 -7.88 14.27
C ARG A 27 9.88 -8.22 13.36
N GLN A 28 10.47 -7.18 12.78
CA GLN A 28 11.69 -7.28 11.98
C GLN A 28 12.63 -6.15 12.38
N GLY A 29 13.71 -6.49 13.10
CA GLY A 29 14.60 -5.50 13.68
C GLY A 29 13.85 -4.60 14.67
N GLU A 30 13.90 -3.29 14.45
CA GLU A 30 13.20 -2.27 15.25
C GLU A 30 11.77 -2.01 14.78
N THR A 31 11.38 -2.55 13.62
CA THR A 31 10.03 -2.39 13.07
C THR A 31 9.10 -3.44 13.68
N THR A 32 7.99 -2.98 14.24
CA THR A 32 6.89 -3.82 14.71
C THR A 32 5.65 -3.54 13.88
N VAL A 33 5.00 -4.59 13.42
CA VAL A 33 3.74 -4.52 12.67
C VAL A 33 2.70 -5.32 13.43
N LYS A 34 1.68 -4.66 13.92
CA LYS A 34 0.51 -5.27 14.57
C LYS A 34 -0.72 -4.93 13.77
N GLY A 35 -1.62 -5.90 13.63
CA GLY A 35 -2.85 -5.66 12.89
C GLY A 35 -3.95 -6.60 13.32
N ASN A 36 -5.14 -6.18 13.08
CA ASN A 36 -6.33 -7.00 13.14
C ASN A 36 -7.18 -6.75 11.89
N LEU A 37 -7.89 -7.77 11.47
CA LEU A 37 -8.80 -7.70 10.36
C LEU A 37 -9.98 -8.64 10.64
N ALA A 38 -11.18 -8.18 10.37
CA ALA A 38 -12.39 -8.98 10.45
C ALA A 38 -13.17 -8.87 9.14
N SER A 39 -13.76 -9.99 8.70
CA SER A 39 -14.59 -10.05 7.50
C SER A 39 -15.55 -11.23 7.57
N PRO A 40 -16.74 -11.17 6.98
CA PRO A 40 -17.41 -12.39 6.54
C PRO A 40 -16.51 -13.14 5.55
N LEU A 41 -16.65 -14.46 5.48
CA LEU A 41 -15.93 -15.31 4.56
C LEU A 41 -16.93 -16.16 3.76
N ALA A 42 -16.75 -16.20 2.46
CA ALA A 42 -17.37 -17.20 1.60
C ALA A 42 -16.28 -17.95 0.81
N ALA A 43 -16.37 -19.27 0.74
CA ALA A 43 -15.47 -20.08 -0.03
C ALA A 43 -16.23 -21.15 -0.79
N ASN A 44 -15.85 -21.37 -2.04
CA ASN A 44 -16.30 -22.50 -2.84
C ASN A 44 -15.13 -23.45 -3.04
N LEU A 45 -15.24 -24.65 -2.47
CA LEU A 45 -14.14 -25.63 -2.45
C LEU A 45 -13.98 -26.33 -3.80
N GLU A 46 -15.07 -26.47 -4.58
CA GLU A 46 -15.02 -27.07 -5.91
C GLU A 46 -14.38 -26.11 -6.93
N LYS A 47 -14.79 -24.82 -6.89
CA LYS A 47 -14.24 -23.76 -7.76
C LYS A 47 -12.97 -23.14 -7.21
N GLN A 48 -12.49 -23.57 -6.04
CA GLN A 48 -11.35 -23.02 -5.34
C GLN A 48 -11.38 -21.48 -5.23
N THR A 49 -12.56 -20.91 -4.98
CA THR A 49 -12.71 -19.45 -4.85
C THR A 49 -12.91 -19.06 -3.38
N VAL A 50 -12.33 -17.94 -3.01
CA VAL A 50 -12.43 -17.34 -1.68
C VAL A 50 -12.85 -15.87 -1.82
N GLU A 51 -13.80 -15.45 -1.01
CA GLU A 51 -14.30 -14.09 -0.99
C GLU A 51 -14.40 -13.56 0.44
N LEU A 52 -13.84 -12.38 0.63
CA LEU A 52 -14.00 -11.52 1.80
C LEU A 52 -14.77 -10.28 1.33
N PRO A 53 -16.09 -10.31 1.33
CA PRO A 53 -16.89 -9.26 0.67
C PRO A 53 -16.73 -7.89 1.31
N SER A 54 -16.44 -7.85 2.60
CA SER A 54 -16.20 -6.61 3.32
C SER A 54 -15.30 -6.87 4.53
N PHE A 55 -14.05 -6.53 4.42
CA PHE A 55 -13.17 -6.56 5.58
C PHE A 55 -13.06 -5.19 6.24
N SER A 56 -12.84 -5.19 7.52
CA SER A 56 -12.48 -4.00 8.31
C SER A 56 -11.43 -4.36 9.35
N GLY A 57 -10.56 -3.43 9.65
CA GLY A 57 -9.49 -3.65 10.61
C GLY A 57 -8.58 -2.45 10.77
N GLU A 58 -7.47 -2.66 11.44
CA GLU A 58 -6.44 -1.67 11.68
C GLU A 58 -5.05 -2.31 11.56
N LEU A 59 -4.13 -1.62 10.93
CA LEU A 59 -2.72 -1.95 10.92
C LEU A 59 -1.95 -0.87 11.69
N ASN A 60 -1.10 -1.27 12.62
CA ASN A 60 -0.21 -0.39 13.35
C ASN A 60 1.24 -0.75 13.03
N VAL A 61 1.96 0.18 12.43
CA VAL A 61 3.38 0.06 12.11
C VAL A 61 4.15 0.98 13.03
N ALA A 62 5.08 0.45 13.80
CA ALA A 62 5.93 1.22 14.69
C ALA A 62 7.41 0.99 14.38
N ASN A 63 8.17 2.07 14.25
CA ASN A 63 9.62 2.05 14.09
C ASN A 63 10.18 3.35 14.70
N PRO A 64 11.12 3.26 15.68
CA PRO A 64 11.71 4.43 16.33
C PRO A 64 12.43 5.40 15.38
N GLN A 65 12.90 4.91 14.21
CA GLN A 65 13.63 5.70 13.22
C GLN A 65 12.73 6.47 12.25
N MET A 66 11.42 6.18 12.25
CA MET A 66 10.48 6.96 11.43
C MET A 66 10.19 8.33 12.08
N PRO A 67 9.96 9.38 11.29
CA PRO A 67 9.54 10.70 11.80
C PRO A 67 8.27 10.59 12.67
N MET A 68 7.32 9.80 12.25
CA MET A 68 6.18 9.35 13.05
C MET A 68 6.53 7.98 13.64
N LYS A 69 6.93 7.92 14.90
CA LYS A 69 7.36 6.69 15.58
C LYS A 69 6.38 5.51 15.45
N SER A 70 5.12 5.80 15.24
CA SER A 70 4.08 4.81 14.92
C SER A 70 3.02 5.40 14.01
N VAL A 71 2.48 4.56 13.14
CA VAL A 71 1.40 4.90 12.21
C VAL A 71 0.28 3.89 12.37
N LYS A 72 -0.94 4.39 12.55
CA LYS A 72 -2.17 3.60 12.56
C LYS A 72 -2.89 3.79 11.24
N LEU A 73 -3.20 2.68 10.58
CA LEU A 73 -3.85 2.62 9.28
C LEU A 73 -5.16 1.85 9.43
N PRO A 74 -6.31 2.53 9.58
CA PRO A 74 -7.59 1.86 9.48
C PRO A 74 -7.73 1.28 8.08
N LEU A 75 -8.20 0.05 7.96
CA LEU A 75 -8.35 -0.66 6.71
C LEU A 75 -9.80 -1.09 6.51
N THR A 76 -10.35 -0.82 5.34
CA THR A 76 -11.63 -1.36 4.89
C THR A 76 -11.52 -1.78 3.43
N GLY A 77 -12.32 -2.77 3.02
CA GLY A 77 -12.27 -3.20 1.64
C GLY A 77 -12.93 -4.54 1.39
N GLY A 78 -12.57 -5.18 0.29
CA GLY A 78 -12.99 -6.52 -0.06
C GLY A 78 -11.94 -7.21 -0.93
N LEU A 79 -11.94 -8.54 -0.87
CA LEU A 79 -11.05 -9.41 -1.60
C LEU A 79 -11.86 -10.54 -2.23
N ARG A 80 -11.58 -10.85 -3.47
CA ARG A 80 -12.02 -12.07 -4.14
C ARG A 80 -10.81 -12.72 -4.80
N ALA A 81 -10.65 -14.02 -4.59
CA ALA A 81 -9.57 -14.80 -5.19
C ALA A 81 -10.14 -16.06 -5.83
N ASP A 82 -9.59 -16.42 -6.97
CA ASP A 82 -9.74 -17.67 -7.66
C ASP A 82 -8.38 -18.35 -7.68
N ILE A 83 -8.23 -19.41 -6.89
CA ILE A 83 -6.95 -20.06 -6.66
C ILE A 83 -6.57 -20.91 -7.90
N ASP A 84 -7.53 -21.59 -8.49
CA ASP A 84 -7.32 -22.40 -9.70
C ASP A 84 -7.01 -21.50 -10.90
N GLY A 85 -7.78 -20.43 -11.07
CA GLY A 85 -7.54 -19.41 -12.09
C GLY A 85 -6.32 -18.50 -11.81
N GLN A 86 -5.67 -18.63 -10.65
CA GLN A 86 -4.54 -17.78 -10.21
C GLN A 86 -4.84 -16.28 -10.26
N THR A 87 -6.06 -15.88 -10.00
CA THR A 87 -6.47 -14.46 -10.04
C THR A 87 -6.97 -13.98 -8.69
N ALA A 88 -6.79 -12.69 -8.43
CA ALA A 88 -7.41 -12.05 -7.28
C ALA A 88 -7.75 -10.60 -7.60
N ALA A 89 -8.81 -10.11 -6.98
CA ALA A 89 -9.20 -8.71 -7.01
C ALA A 89 -9.35 -8.19 -5.57
N LEU A 90 -8.62 -7.14 -5.27
CA LEU A 90 -8.63 -6.46 -3.99
C LEU A 90 -9.05 -5.00 -4.20
N HIS A 91 -9.94 -4.51 -3.38
CA HIS A 91 -10.12 -3.08 -3.17
C HIS A 91 -9.93 -2.78 -1.69
N ALA A 92 -9.21 -1.72 -1.39
CA ALA A 92 -8.92 -1.32 -0.02
C ALA A 92 -8.94 0.20 0.12
N ASN A 93 -9.42 0.66 1.26
CA ASN A 93 -9.38 2.06 1.63
C ASN A 93 -8.66 2.17 2.98
N THR A 94 -7.82 3.19 3.09
CA THR A 94 -7.15 3.53 4.33
C THR A 94 -7.04 5.04 4.48
N GLN A 95 -6.67 5.47 5.66
CA GLN A 95 -6.33 6.84 5.96
C GLN A 95 -4.95 6.87 6.62
N PHE A 96 -4.05 7.65 6.05
CA PHE A 96 -2.74 7.91 6.60
C PHE A 96 -2.60 9.41 6.90
N ASP A 97 -2.51 9.76 8.19
CA ASP A 97 -2.57 11.14 8.66
C ASP A 97 -3.84 11.83 8.11
N GLU A 98 -3.67 12.87 7.31
CA GLU A 98 -4.78 13.58 6.67
C GLU A 98 -5.14 13.03 5.27
N SER A 99 -4.38 12.07 4.76
CA SER A 99 -4.52 11.50 3.42
C SER A 99 -5.50 10.34 3.41
N ARG A 100 -6.49 10.39 2.53
CA ARG A 100 -7.33 9.23 2.22
C ARG A 100 -6.74 8.53 1.02
N ILE A 101 -6.60 7.22 1.13
CA ILE A 101 -5.96 6.38 0.12
C ILE A 101 -6.95 5.29 -0.26
N ALA A 102 -7.27 5.20 -1.54
CA ALA A 102 -8.03 4.10 -2.13
C ALA A 102 -7.13 3.31 -3.07
N ALA A 103 -7.11 2.00 -2.90
CA ALA A 103 -6.31 1.09 -3.71
C ALA A 103 -7.21 0.03 -4.37
N LYS A 104 -6.95 -0.25 -5.64
CA LYS A 104 -7.49 -1.40 -6.35
C LYS A 104 -6.33 -2.20 -6.90
N VAL A 105 -6.33 -3.50 -6.68
CA VAL A 105 -5.28 -4.41 -7.16
C VAL A 105 -5.95 -5.61 -7.83
N ASN A 106 -5.56 -5.87 -9.07
CA ASN A 106 -5.99 -7.05 -9.80
C ASN A 106 -4.76 -7.91 -10.09
N VAL A 107 -4.73 -9.09 -9.50
CA VAL A 107 -3.70 -10.10 -9.74
C VAL A 107 -4.17 -10.98 -10.88
N SER A 108 -3.35 -11.10 -11.92
CA SER A 108 -3.61 -11.96 -13.09
C SER A 108 -2.84 -13.27 -13.04
N ARG A 109 -1.88 -13.39 -12.12
CA ARG A 109 -1.09 -14.60 -11.89
C ARG A 109 -0.39 -14.54 -10.54
N PHE A 110 -0.35 -15.67 -9.81
CA PHE A 110 0.33 -15.75 -8.53
C PHE A 110 1.81 -16.13 -8.66
N ALA A 111 2.16 -16.92 -9.67
CA ALA A 111 3.54 -17.37 -9.87
C ALA A 111 3.92 -17.43 -11.38
N PRO A 112 4.87 -16.58 -11.88
CA PRO A 112 5.40 -15.39 -11.19
C PRO A 112 4.31 -14.34 -10.96
N LEU A 113 4.40 -13.59 -9.86
CA LEU A 113 3.37 -12.63 -9.50
C LEU A 113 3.23 -11.55 -10.59
N ALA A 114 2.02 -11.40 -11.12
CA ALA A 114 1.67 -10.38 -12.09
C ALA A 114 0.39 -9.66 -11.65
N LEU A 115 0.45 -8.33 -11.57
CA LEU A 115 -0.67 -7.53 -11.10
C LEU A 115 -0.77 -6.16 -11.76
N VAL A 116 -1.99 -5.62 -11.74
CA VAL A 116 -2.28 -4.23 -12.10
C VAL A 116 -2.87 -3.54 -10.88
N PHE A 117 -2.47 -2.29 -10.62
CA PHE A 117 -3.00 -1.53 -9.50
C PHE A 117 -3.39 -0.11 -9.90
N ASP A 118 -4.39 0.42 -9.18
CA ASP A 118 -4.75 1.83 -9.18
C ASP A 118 -4.70 2.33 -7.74
N LEU A 119 -3.96 3.41 -7.51
CA LEU A 119 -3.84 4.08 -6.24
C LEU A 119 -4.34 5.51 -6.37
N ASP A 120 -5.33 5.87 -5.57
CA ASP A 120 -5.91 7.20 -5.52
C ASP A 120 -5.68 7.80 -4.13
N ILE A 121 -5.02 8.95 -4.06
CA ILE A 121 -4.67 9.67 -2.83
C ILE A 121 -5.28 11.07 -2.95
N ASP A 122 -6.15 11.45 -2.03
CA ASP A 122 -6.81 12.77 -2.09
C ASP A 122 -5.81 13.91 -1.89
N LYS A 123 -4.93 13.82 -0.91
CA LYS A 123 -3.88 14.80 -0.62
C LYS A 123 -2.69 14.13 0.03
N LEU A 124 -1.49 14.63 -0.23
CA LEU A 124 -0.25 14.15 0.37
C LEU A 124 0.70 15.32 0.63
N ASN A 125 1.07 15.53 1.88
CA ASN A 125 2.09 16.48 2.28
C ASN A 125 3.36 15.75 2.68
N VAL A 126 4.30 15.62 1.74
CA VAL A 126 5.57 14.90 1.94
C VAL A 126 6.48 15.65 2.91
N ASP A 127 6.36 16.98 3.02
CA ASP A 127 7.21 17.81 3.88
C ASP A 127 7.10 17.41 5.37
N LYS A 128 5.95 16.86 5.77
CA LYS A 128 5.73 16.35 7.14
C LYS A 128 6.60 15.13 7.48
N TYR A 129 7.09 14.42 6.46
CA TYR A 129 7.80 13.15 6.60
C TYR A 129 9.27 13.23 6.22
N LEU A 130 9.69 14.37 5.66
CA LEU A 130 11.09 14.62 5.40
C LEU A 130 11.82 15.02 6.69
N PRO A 131 13.09 14.61 6.87
CA PRO A 131 13.91 15.13 7.97
C PRO A 131 13.92 16.67 7.92
N PRO A 132 13.92 17.36 9.07
CA PRO A 132 14.05 18.81 9.08
C PRO A 132 15.31 19.19 8.29
N LYS A 133 15.15 20.05 7.28
CA LYS A 133 16.32 20.65 6.61
C LYS A 133 17.19 21.28 7.66
N PRO A 134 18.53 21.01 7.69
CA PRO A 134 19.43 21.78 8.54
C PRO A 134 19.16 23.25 8.23
N ALA A 135 18.91 24.05 9.27
CA ALA A 135 18.79 25.50 9.13
C ALA A 135 19.98 25.96 8.29
N ALA A 136 19.70 26.62 7.16
CA ALA A 136 20.74 27.17 6.31
C ALA A 136 21.58 28.11 7.19
N ALA A 137 22.80 27.70 7.53
CA ALA A 137 23.82 28.60 7.99
C ALA A 137 24.08 29.51 6.79
N GLU A 138 23.65 30.74 6.88
CA GLU A 138 24.08 31.80 5.97
C GLU A 138 25.59 31.86 5.96
N GLY A 139 26.17 31.58 4.80
CA GLY A 139 27.59 31.78 4.51
C GLY A 139 28.50 30.62 4.90
N LYS A 140 28.78 29.72 3.93
CA LYS A 140 30.13 29.31 3.50
C LYS A 140 30.06 28.15 2.51
N GLU A 141 30.66 28.42 1.35
CA GLU A 141 31.32 27.51 0.40
C GLU A 141 30.59 26.25 -0.10
N ALA A 142 30.30 26.29 -1.39
CA ALA A 142 30.13 25.13 -2.25
C ALA A 142 31.31 24.16 -2.07
N GLY A 143 31.07 22.94 -1.63
CA GLY A 143 32.16 21.97 -1.62
C GLY A 143 32.09 20.80 -0.65
N LYS A 144 30.90 20.29 -0.25
CA LYS A 144 30.81 18.93 0.27
C LYS A 144 29.64 18.20 -0.37
N PRO A 145 29.85 17.02 -0.98
CA PRO A 145 28.76 16.18 -1.42
C PRO A 145 27.86 15.86 -0.23
N ALA A 146 26.53 16.02 -0.42
CA ALA A 146 25.58 15.51 0.54
C ALA A 146 25.87 14.03 0.85
N PRO A 147 25.65 13.56 2.11
CA PRO A 147 25.81 12.15 2.42
C PRO A 147 25.00 11.35 1.41
N ALA A 148 25.64 10.39 0.74
CA ALA A 148 25.00 9.54 -0.25
C ALA A 148 23.77 8.90 0.41
N GLU A 149 22.60 9.24 -0.08
CA GLU A 149 21.35 8.58 0.28
C GLU A 149 21.59 7.08 0.05
N LYS A 150 21.32 6.27 1.08
CA LYS A 150 21.41 4.81 0.93
C LYS A 150 20.52 4.43 -0.23
N PRO A 151 21.01 3.72 -1.25
CA PRO A 151 20.18 3.30 -2.36
C PRO A 151 18.97 2.54 -1.83
N LEU A 152 17.78 2.87 -2.30
CA LEU A 152 16.58 2.12 -1.98
C LEU A 152 16.79 0.67 -2.42
N ASP A 153 16.57 -0.27 -1.50
CA ASP A 153 16.70 -1.70 -1.81
C ASP A 153 15.46 -2.16 -2.60
N PHE A 154 15.63 -2.31 -3.90
CA PHE A 154 14.61 -2.83 -4.82
C PHE A 154 14.64 -4.35 -4.95
N SER A 155 15.43 -5.06 -4.14
CA SER A 155 15.51 -6.52 -4.18
C SER A 155 14.14 -7.23 -4.07
N PRO A 156 13.19 -6.76 -3.25
CA PRO A 156 11.88 -7.39 -3.16
C PRO A 156 11.05 -7.35 -4.45
N ILE A 157 11.34 -6.41 -5.37
CA ILE A 157 10.56 -6.26 -6.61
C ILE A 157 11.18 -6.98 -7.81
N LYS A 158 12.33 -7.66 -7.66
CA LYS A 158 13.01 -8.33 -8.79
C LYS A 158 12.18 -9.39 -9.50
N GLY A 159 11.25 -10.04 -8.78
CA GLY A 159 10.34 -11.05 -9.34
C GLY A 159 8.92 -10.53 -9.62
N LEU A 160 8.68 -9.25 -9.41
CA LEU A 160 7.36 -8.65 -9.54
C LEU A 160 7.13 -8.14 -10.97
N ASN A 161 5.98 -8.52 -11.56
CA ASN A 161 5.45 -7.89 -12.75
C ASN A 161 4.22 -7.08 -12.32
N ALA A 162 4.40 -5.78 -12.12
CA ALA A 162 3.34 -4.88 -11.70
C ALA A 162 3.26 -3.68 -12.65
N SER A 163 2.07 -3.26 -12.96
CA SER A 163 1.83 -1.98 -13.62
C SER A 163 0.65 -1.29 -12.97
N GLY A 164 0.65 0.03 -12.96
CA GLY A 164 -0.47 0.73 -12.35
C GLY A 164 -0.38 2.23 -12.48
N THR A 165 -1.42 2.87 -11.99
CA THR A 165 -1.55 4.32 -11.96
C THR A 165 -1.60 4.79 -10.51
N VAL A 166 -0.86 5.84 -10.21
CA VAL A 166 -0.97 6.59 -8.95
C VAL A 166 -1.53 7.97 -9.27
N LYS A 167 -2.62 8.33 -8.62
CA LYS A 167 -3.23 9.65 -8.70
C LYS A 167 -3.15 10.32 -7.34
N ILE A 168 -2.75 11.59 -7.31
CA ILE A 168 -2.72 12.39 -6.09
C ILE A 168 -3.43 13.70 -6.39
N GLY A 169 -4.53 13.96 -5.68
CA GLY A 169 -5.34 15.16 -5.86
C GLY A 169 -4.55 16.42 -5.54
N GLN A 170 -3.91 16.45 -4.38
CA GLN A 170 -3.06 17.56 -3.93
C GLN A 170 -1.74 16.99 -3.37
N LEU A 171 -0.63 17.41 -3.93
CA LEU A 171 0.72 17.02 -3.50
C LEU A 171 1.48 18.26 -3.03
N GLN A 172 2.13 18.18 -1.88
CA GLN A 172 3.08 19.18 -1.41
C GLN A 172 4.43 18.52 -1.14
N VAL A 173 5.48 19.05 -1.76
CA VAL A 173 6.87 18.59 -1.61
C VAL A 173 7.79 19.82 -1.61
N SER A 174 8.62 19.99 -0.58
CA SER A 174 9.53 21.13 -0.43
C SER A 174 8.83 22.49 -0.59
N ASN A 175 7.62 22.62 -0.01
CA ASN A 175 6.71 23.78 -0.13
C ASN A 175 6.17 24.03 -1.56
N VAL A 176 6.52 23.22 -2.54
CA VAL A 176 5.89 23.26 -3.87
C VAL A 176 4.58 22.51 -3.81
N LYS A 177 3.52 23.15 -4.29
CA LYS A 177 2.18 22.57 -4.37
C LYS A 177 1.86 22.19 -5.80
N ALA A 178 1.42 20.96 -5.99
CA ALA A 178 0.94 20.44 -7.25
C ALA A 178 -0.46 19.84 -7.06
N SER A 179 -1.29 19.92 -8.07
CA SER A 179 -2.61 19.31 -8.10
C SER A 179 -2.75 18.33 -9.28
N ASN A 180 -3.69 17.41 -9.18
CA ASN A 180 -3.99 16.43 -10.23
C ASN A 180 -2.74 15.66 -10.71
N VAL A 181 -1.87 15.28 -9.78
CA VAL A 181 -0.66 14.51 -10.09
C VAL A 181 -1.06 13.11 -10.53
N ARG A 182 -0.55 12.68 -11.66
CA ARG A 182 -0.73 11.32 -12.20
C ARG A 182 0.60 10.73 -12.61
N LEU A 183 0.86 9.53 -12.14
CA LEU A 183 2.04 8.73 -12.43
C LEU A 183 1.60 7.38 -12.99
N GLU A 184 2.30 6.88 -14.00
CA GLU A 184 2.23 5.48 -14.39
C GLU A 184 3.49 4.78 -13.90
N VAL A 185 3.31 3.63 -13.25
CA VAL A 185 4.38 2.86 -12.64
C VAL A 185 4.40 1.47 -13.27
N LYS A 186 5.56 1.03 -13.69
CA LYS A 186 5.76 -0.32 -14.22
C LYS A 186 6.99 -0.94 -13.58
N ALA A 187 6.81 -2.06 -12.92
CA ALA A 187 7.89 -2.89 -12.38
C ALA A 187 7.94 -4.21 -13.15
N ALA A 188 9.03 -4.49 -13.82
CA ALA A 188 9.22 -5.73 -14.56
C ALA A 188 10.70 -6.08 -14.64
N GLY A 189 11.04 -7.36 -14.41
CA GLY A 189 12.42 -7.85 -14.54
C GLY A 189 13.43 -7.13 -13.62
N GLY A 190 13.00 -6.68 -12.45
CA GLY A 190 13.82 -5.95 -11.49
C GLY A 190 14.08 -4.47 -11.86
N LYS A 191 13.40 -3.96 -12.87
CA LYS A 191 13.41 -2.54 -13.26
C LYS A 191 12.11 -1.88 -12.82
N LEU A 192 12.21 -0.61 -12.41
CA LEU A 192 11.10 0.25 -12.08
C LEU A 192 11.10 1.43 -13.04
N ASP A 193 10.08 1.51 -13.88
CA ASP A 193 9.85 2.63 -14.78
C ASP A 193 8.70 3.47 -14.24
N VAL A 194 8.89 4.79 -14.19
CA VAL A 194 7.87 5.76 -13.78
C VAL A 194 7.76 6.79 -14.89
N ALA A 195 6.66 6.79 -15.60
CA ALA A 195 6.33 7.74 -16.66
C ALA A 195 4.86 7.59 -17.10
N PRO A 196 4.27 8.61 -17.73
CA PRO A 196 4.62 10.02 -17.61
C PRO A 196 4.18 10.61 -16.27
N LEU A 197 4.85 11.66 -15.82
CA LEU A 197 4.38 12.51 -14.73
C LEU A 197 3.56 13.64 -15.35
N SER A 198 2.30 13.77 -14.98
CA SER A 198 1.49 14.96 -15.24
C SER A 198 1.06 15.59 -13.92
N ALA A 199 1.14 16.91 -13.84
CA ALA A 199 0.72 17.67 -12.67
C ALA A 199 0.42 19.10 -13.07
N ASN A 200 -0.52 19.75 -12.35
CA ASN A 200 -0.76 21.18 -12.44
C ASN A 200 -0.01 21.86 -11.30
N LEU A 201 0.84 22.84 -11.63
CA LEU A 201 1.61 23.61 -10.66
C LEU A 201 0.97 24.99 -10.47
N TYR A 202 0.77 25.43 -9.21
CA TYR A 202 0.32 26.79 -8.83
C TYR A 202 -0.90 27.28 -9.60
N ASP A 203 -1.98 26.49 -9.65
CA ASP A 203 -3.25 26.84 -10.32
C ASP A 203 -3.12 27.26 -11.81
N GLY A 204 -1.97 26.96 -12.42
CA GLY A 204 -1.70 27.15 -13.83
C GLY A 204 -1.65 25.80 -14.55
N SER A 205 -2.30 25.71 -15.69
CA SER A 205 -2.19 24.61 -16.65
C SER A 205 -0.99 24.82 -17.57
#